data_19f26aa4c0ce28fbce67aebef5a4957f
#
_entry.id   19f26aa4c0ce28fbce67aebef5a4957f
#
_cell.length_a   1.000
_cell.length_b   1.000
_cell.length_c   1.000
_cell.angle_alpha   90.00
_cell.angle_beta   90.00
_cell.angle_gamma   90.00
#
_symmetry.space_group_name_H-M   'P 1'
#
loop_
_entity.id
_entity.type
_entity.pdbx_description
1 polymer ?
#
loop_
_entity_poly.entity_id
_entity_poly.type
_entity_poly.pdbx_seq_one_letter_code
_entity_poly.pdbx_strand_id
1 'polypeptide(L)'
;LGSNGCGKTTTMKMLTGLLPPTEGKAWLLGHEVDPRDVGTRRRVGYMSQSFSLYTELTVEQNLVLHARLFQVPAEEIPARVDEMAKRFGLEGVLSSMPEALPLGVRQRLSLAVAMVHKPTLLILDEPTSGVDPIARDQFWQLMLDLARQDKVTIFISTHFMNEAERCDRVSLMHSGRVLVSGPPEELVRDSSAHSLEEVFIKHLQEASASDNLPAASSLAVSPMPDAGRVSAPPVQRVFAFGRTFSYMRKEALELRRDPVLAGMSLFGTALLMFVMGYGISLDVENLSFAVLDHDQTTLSQNYVLNLNGSRYFVQQAPILDEADLDRRMRS
;
A
#
# COMPACT_ATOMS: atom_id res chain seq x y z
N LEU A 1 13.40 17.32 -7.03
CA LEU A 1 13.58 17.46 -5.59
C LEU A 1 12.34 18.13 -4.98
N GLY A 2 11.89 17.73 -3.80
CA GLY A 2 10.78 18.36 -3.09
C GLY A 2 10.34 17.57 -1.86
N SER A 3 9.60 18.22 -0.97
CA SER A 3 9.05 17.62 0.24
C SER A 3 8.07 16.49 -0.05
N ASN A 4 7.75 15.66 0.96
CA ASN A 4 6.74 14.63 0.81
C ASN A 4 5.37 15.25 0.53
N GLY A 5 4.62 14.63 -0.41
CA GLY A 5 3.30 15.13 -0.83
C GLY A 5 3.33 16.28 -1.84
N CYS A 6 4.48 16.79 -2.28
CA CYS A 6 4.55 17.89 -3.25
C CYS A 6 4.19 17.49 -4.70
N GLY A 7 3.86 16.23 -4.98
CA GLY A 7 3.40 15.76 -6.29
C GLY A 7 4.45 15.04 -7.16
N LYS A 8 5.65 14.71 -6.64
CA LYS A 8 6.72 14.01 -7.38
C LYS A 8 6.24 12.70 -8.03
N THR A 9 5.74 11.78 -7.22
CA THR A 9 5.21 10.48 -7.67
C THR A 9 4.06 10.64 -8.67
N THR A 10 3.17 11.60 -8.46
CA THR A 10 2.06 11.89 -9.38
C THR A 10 2.58 12.33 -10.75
N THR A 11 3.55 13.24 -10.76
CA THR A 11 4.19 13.71 -12.00
C THR A 11 4.89 12.58 -12.74
N MET A 12 5.62 11.71 -12.01
CA MET A 12 6.26 10.54 -12.61
C MET A 12 5.27 9.55 -13.20
N LYS A 13 4.16 9.28 -12.51
CA LYS A 13 3.07 8.45 -13.04
C LYS A 13 2.40 9.03 -14.28
N MET A 14 2.28 10.36 -14.36
CA MET A 14 1.78 11.02 -15.59
C MET A 14 2.79 10.88 -16.72
N LEU A 15 4.08 11.10 -16.48
CA LEU A 15 5.13 10.95 -17.50
C LEU A 15 5.28 9.50 -18.00
N THR A 16 5.03 8.51 -17.16
CA THR A 16 5.07 7.09 -17.56
C THR A 16 3.76 6.61 -18.21
N GLY A 17 2.73 7.47 -18.29
CA GLY A 17 1.41 7.09 -18.80
C GLY A 17 0.62 6.17 -17.87
N LEU A 18 1.05 5.99 -16.62
CA LEU A 18 0.32 5.22 -15.60
C LEU A 18 -0.87 6.01 -15.03
N LEU A 19 -0.82 7.32 -15.11
CA LEU A 19 -1.89 8.22 -14.67
C LEU A 19 -2.13 9.26 -15.77
N PRO A 20 -3.34 9.33 -16.36
CA PRO A 20 -3.64 10.37 -17.33
C PRO A 20 -3.73 11.74 -16.64
N PRO A 21 -3.22 12.83 -17.24
CA PRO A 21 -3.43 14.18 -16.74
C PRO A 21 -4.92 14.54 -16.80
N THR A 22 -5.43 15.25 -15.80
CA THR A 22 -6.82 15.74 -15.77
C THR A 22 -6.98 16.88 -16.78
N GLU A 23 -5.96 17.73 -16.89
CA GLU A 23 -5.89 18.85 -17.83
C GLU A 23 -4.47 18.98 -18.38
N GLY A 24 -4.33 19.58 -19.55
CA GLY A 24 -3.05 19.78 -20.21
C GLY A 24 -2.51 18.52 -20.87
N LYS A 25 -1.23 18.54 -21.23
CA LYS A 25 -0.54 17.48 -21.98
C LYS A 25 0.82 17.20 -21.38
N ALA A 26 1.24 15.94 -21.41
CA ALA A 26 2.58 15.51 -21.04
C ALA A 26 3.34 15.05 -22.28
N TRP A 27 4.63 15.36 -22.36
CA TRP A 27 5.50 14.97 -23.47
C TRP A 27 6.71 14.22 -22.91
N LEU A 28 7.04 13.10 -23.55
CA LEU A 28 8.19 12.28 -23.20
C LEU A 28 8.96 11.87 -24.45
N LEU A 29 10.26 12.03 -24.45
CA LEU A 29 11.12 11.69 -25.60
C LEU A 29 10.63 12.30 -26.95
N GLY A 30 10.00 13.49 -26.91
CA GLY A 30 9.47 14.18 -28.07
C GLY A 30 8.06 13.74 -28.53
N HIS A 31 7.43 12.79 -27.82
CA HIS A 31 6.09 12.31 -28.11
C HIS A 31 5.12 12.68 -26.99
N GLU A 32 3.87 12.96 -27.34
CA GLU A 32 2.80 13.12 -26.33
C GLU A 32 2.59 11.76 -25.61
N VAL A 33 2.50 11.80 -24.29
CA VAL A 33 2.33 10.57 -23.49
C VAL A 33 0.92 10.05 -23.69
N ASP A 34 0.81 8.92 -24.38
CA ASP A 34 -0.44 8.14 -24.52
C ASP A 34 -0.33 6.87 -23.67
N PRO A 35 -1.26 6.64 -22.71
CA PRO A 35 -1.33 5.39 -21.97
C PRO A 35 -1.44 4.12 -22.84
N ARG A 36 -1.82 4.25 -24.09
CA ARG A 36 -1.96 3.14 -25.05
C ARG A 36 -0.71 2.90 -25.90
N ASP A 37 0.23 3.86 -25.92
CA ASP A 37 1.45 3.74 -26.71
C ASP A 37 2.46 2.80 -26.05
N VAL A 38 2.51 1.57 -26.53
CA VAL A 38 3.48 0.56 -26.07
C VAL A 38 4.90 0.89 -26.55
N GLY A 39 5.05 1.56 -27.68
CA GLY A 39 6.35 1.91 -28.27
C GLY A 39 7.16 2.84 -27.37
N THR A 40 6.54 3.90 -26.89
CA THR A 40 7.17 4.84 -25.94
C THR A 40 7.48 4.15 -24.61
N ARG A 41 6.59 3.29 -24.11
CA ARG A 41 6.82 2.55 -22.85
C ARG A 41 8.03 1.62 -22.91
N ARG A 42 8.30 0.99 -24.06
CA ARG A 42 9.49 0.13 -24.22
C ARG A 42 10.80 0.90 -24.13
N ARG A 43 10.79 2.20 -24.33
CA ARG A 43 11.98 3.05 -24.24
C ARG A 43 12.22 3.60 -22.84
N VAL A 44 11.30 3.32 -21.91
CA VAL A 44 11.30 3.82 -20.53
C VAL A 44 11.39 2.67 -19.53
N GLY A 45 12.38 2.70 -18.68
CA GLY A 45 12.42 1.88 -17.46
C GLY A 45 11.80 2.67 -16.30
N TYR A 46 10.96 2.02 -15.52
CA TYR A 46 10.33 2.65 -14.36
C TYR A 46 10.56 1.85 -13.08
N MET A 47 10.96 2.54 -12.04
CA MET A 47 11.10 1.99 -10.69
C MET A 47 10.26 2.81 -9.74
N SER A 48 9.26 2.19 -9.13
CA SER A 48 8.37 2.82 -8.15
C SER A 48 9.02 2.89 -6.77
N GLN A 49 8.53 3.79 -5.92
CA GLN A 49 8.99 3.96 -4.54
C GLN A 49 8.82 2.68 -3.70
N SER A 50 7.68 1.99 -3.86
CA SER A 50 7.47 0.71 -3.21
C SER A 50 8.00 -0.44 -4.06
N PHE A 51 8.51 -1.49 -3.40
CA PHE A 51 8.93 -2.70 -4.11
C PHE A 51 7.73 -3.31 -4.85
N SER A 52 7.82 -3.36 -6.17
CA SER A 52 6.71 -3.75 -7.08
C SER A 52 6.97 -5.02 -7.86
N LEU A 53 8.05 -5.76 -7.53
CA LEU A 53 8.36 -7.03 -8.17
C LEU A 53 7.59 -8.18 -7.49
N TYR A 54 7.46 -9.28 -8.21
CA TYR A 54 6.75 -10.46 -7.73
C TYR A 54 7.57 -11.17 -6.65
N THR A 55 7.04 -11.19 -5.44
CA THR A 55 7.69 -11.78 -4.25
C THR A 55 7.68 -13.32 -4.29
N GLU A 56 6.76 -13.91 -5.05
CA GLU A 56 6.62 -15.34 -5.28
C GLU A 56 7.58 -15.90 -6.34
N LEU A 57 8.29 -15.02 -7.04
CA LEU A 57 9.26 -15.38 -8.06
C LEU A 57 10.68 -15.12 -7.56
N THR A 58 11.63 -15.97 -7.94
CA THR A 58 13.05 -15.74 -7.66
C THR A 58 13.57 -14.48 -8.38
N VAL A 59 14.77 -14.04 -8.03
CA VAL A 59 15.48 -12.94 -8.71
C VAL A 59 15.57 -13.20 -10.21
N GLU A 60 16.01 -14.40 -10.62
CA GLU A 60 16.11 -14.81 -12.01
C GLU A 60 14.75 -14.80 -12.71
N GLN A 61 13.74 -15.38 -12.07
CA GLN A 61 12.38 -15.44 -12.62
C GLN A 61 11.77 -14.04 -12.82
N ASN A 62 12.03 -13.10 -11.91
CA ASN A 62 11.62 -11.71 -12.07
C ASN A 62 12.29 -11.06 -13.29
N LEU A 63 13.61 -11.26 -13.49
CA LEU A 63 14.32 -10.74 -14.65
C LEU A 63 13.78 -11.34 -15.95
N VAL A 64 13.60 -12.67 -16.01
CA VAL A 64 13.04 -13.37 -17.17
C VAL A 64 11.63 -12.89 -17.49
N LEU A 65 10.77 -12.78 -16.48
CA LEU A 65 9.39 -12.32 -16.66
C LEU A 65 9.34 -10.92 -17.28
N HIS A 66 10.09 -9.98 -16.72
CA HIS A 66 10.11 -8.61 -17.22
C HIS A 66 10.76 -8.51 -18.62
N ALA A 67 11.81 -9.28 -18.89
CA ALA A 67 12.37 -9.37 -20.25
C ALA A 67 11.30 -9.79 -21.27
N ARG A 68 10.46 -10.79 -20.94
CA ARG A 68 9.33 -11.21 -21.77
C ARG A 68 8.24 -10.14 -21.90
N LEU A 69 7.87 -9.48 -20.78
CA LEU A 69 6.87 -8.41 -20.79
C LEU A 69 7.30 -7.24 -21.70
N PHE A 70 8.58 -6.91 -21.71
CA PHE A 70 9.14 -5.88 -22.58
C PHE A 70 9.52 -6.42 -23.97
N GLN A 71 9.14 -7.67 -24.29
CA GLN A 71 9.32 -8.32 -25.59
C GLN A 71 10.79 -8.38 -26.05
N VAL A 72 11.71 -8.65 -25.13
CA VAL A 72 13.08 -9.04 -25.47
C VAL A 72 13.02 -10.38 -26.21
N PRO A 73 13.74 -10.55 -27.35
CA PRO A 73 13.77 -11.83 -28.08
C PRO A 73 14.11 -12.99 -27.15
N ALA A 74 13.39 -14.12 -27.32
CA ALA A 74 13.52 -15.26 -26.40
C ALA A 74 14.96 -15.82 -26.33
N GLU A 75 15.66 -15.79 -27.46
CA GLU A 75 17.05 -16.22 -27.60
C GLU A 75 18.04 -15.29 -26.85
N GLU A 76 17.69 -14.01 -26.67
CA GLU A 76 18.54 -13.05 -25.96
C GLU A 76 18.33 -13.06 -24.44
N ILE A 77 17.19 -13.58 -23.95
CA ILE A 77 16.82 -13.49 -22.54
C ILE A 77 17.88 -14.08 -21.62
N PRO A 78 18.46 -15.29 -21.86
CA PRO A 78 19.45 -15.85 -20.95
C PRO A 78 20.70 -14.96 -20.83
N ALA A 79 21.22 -14.49 -21.96
CA ALA A 79 22.38 -13.60 -22.00
C ALA A 79 22.08 -12.25 -21.30
N ARG A 80 20.86 -11.75 -21.45
CA ARG A 80 20.41 -10.52 -20.81
C ARG A 80 20.29 -10.65 -19.29
N VAL A 81 19.75 -11.75 -18.80
CA VAL A 81 19.66 -12.06 -17.38
C VAL A 81 21.05 -12.16 -16.77
N ASP A 82 21.98 -12.85 -17.44
CA ASP A 82 23.38 -12.96 -17.00
C ASP A 82 24.08 -11.58 -16.98
N GLU A 83 23.89 -10.76 -18.03
CA GLU A 83 24.38 -9.36 -18.07
C GLU A 83 23.85 -8.55 -16.87
N MET A 84 22.56 -8.62 -16.58
CA MET A 84 21.95 -7.91 -15.47
C MET A 84 22.45 -8.43 -14.12
N ALA A 85 22.54 -9.74 -13.96
CA ALA A 85 23.04 -10.35 -12.73
C ALA A 85 24.45 -9.88 -12.39
N LYS A 86 25.35 -9.92 -13.36
CA LYS A 86 26.75 -9.47 -13.20
C LYS A 86 26.83 -7.97 -12.89
N ARG A 87 26.16 -7.18 -13.69
CA ARG A 87 26.24 -5.73 -13.61
C ARG A 87 25.70 -5.17 -12.29
N PHE A 88 24.60 -5.73 -11.82
CA PHE A 88 23.95 -5.27 -10.58
C PHE A 88 24.35 -6.08 -9.34
N GLY A 89 25.32 -6.99 -9.45
CA GLY A 89 25.84 -7.79 -8.34
C GLY A 89 24.77 -8.72 -7.74
N LEU A 90 24.00 -9.40 -8.60
CA LEU A 90 22.92 -10.30 -8.22
C LEU A 90 23.28 -11.79 -8.43
N GLU A 91 24.50 -12.12 -8.91
CA GLU A 91 24.92 -13.49 -9.26
C GLU A 91 24.72 -14.49 -8.12
N GLY A 92 25.10 -14.09 -6.90
CA GLY A 92 25.00 -14.96 -5.71
C GLY A 92 23.59 -15.16 -5.17
N VAL A 93 22.58 -14.45 -5.73
CA VAL A 93 21.19 -14.45 -5.21
C VAL A 93 20.12 -14.76 -6.26
N LEU A 94 20.51 -15.23 -7.45
CA LEU A 94 19.60 -15.49 -8.56
C LEU A 94 18.44 -16.46 -8.19
N SER A 95 18.72 -17.46 -7.37
CA SER A 95 17.72 -18.44 -6.89
C SER A 95 16.97 -17.98 -5.64
N SER A 96 17.32 -16.84 -5.06
CA SER A 96 16.68 -16.33 -3.83
C SER A 96 15.36 -15.63 -4.14
N MET A 97 14.43 -15.65 -3.18
CA MET A 97 13.20 -14.85 -3.22
C MET A 97 13.51 -13.40 -2.82
N PRO A 98 12.87 -12.40 -3.41
CA PRO A 98 13.11 -11.00 -3.11
C PRO A 98 12.95 -10.64 -1.62
N GLU A 99 12.00 -11.26 -0.93
CA GLU A 99 11.75 -10.99 0.50
C GLU A 99 12.92 -11.40 1.41
N ALA A 100 13.69 -12.40 1.02
CA ALA A 100 14.87 -12.85 1.76
C ALA A 100 16.10 -11.91 1.60
N LEU A 101 16.02 -10.94 0.67
CA LEU A 101 17.16 -10.07 0.36
C LEU A 101 17.16 -8.80 1.21
N PRO A 102 18.35 -8.29 1.58
CA PRO A 102 18.49 -6.96 2.15
C PRO A 102 17.92 -5.87 1.21
N LEU A 103 17.44 -4.76 1.79
CA LEU A 103 16.78 -3.70 1.02
C LEU A 103 17.65 -3.16 -0.13
N GLY A 104 18.95 -2.93 0.11
CA GLY A 104 19.87 -2.45 -0.93
C GLY A 104 20.00 -3.43 -2.11
N VAL A 105 19.94 -4.76 -1.87
CA VAL A 105 19.95 -5.77 -2.93
C VAL A 105 18.61 -5.77 -3.69
N ARG A 106 17.49 -5.63 -2.97
CA ARG A 106 16.16 -5.47 -3.60
C ARG A 106 16.09 -4.24 -4.50
N GLN A 107 16.68 -3.13 -4.10
CA GLN A 107 16.74 -1.93 -4.93
C GLN A 107 17.59 -2.15 -6.19
N ARG A 108 18.73 -2.84 -6.08
CA ARG A 108 19.55 -3.21 -7.24
C ARG A 108 18.78 -4.16 -8.19
N LEU A 109 18.02 -5.11 -7.64
CA LEU A 109 17.13 -5.96 -8.45
C LEU A 109 16.06 -5.13 -9.18
N SER A 110 15.40 -4.19 -8.51
CA SER A 110 14.40 -3.33 -9.12
C SER A 110 15.00 -2.49 -10.26
N LEU A 111 16.22 -1.97 -10.06
CA LEU A 111 16.94 -1.24 -11.10
C LEU A 111 17.34 -2.17 -12.28
N ALA A 112 17.82 -3.39 -12.01
CA ALA A 112 18.16 -4.38 -13.02
C ALA A 112 16.95 -4.75 -13.89
N VAL A 113 15.79 -4.94 -13.24
CA VAL A 113 14.52 -5.22 -13.95
C VAL A 113 14.10 -4.00 -14.79
N ALA A 114 14.24 -2.79 -14.30
CA ALA A 114 13.95 -1.58 -15.06
C ALA A 114 14.90 -1.40 -16.27
N MET A 115 16.09 -2.01 -16.21
CA MET A 115 17.12 -1.95 -17.27
C MET A 115 17.11 -3.14 -18.24
N VAL A 116 16.39 -4.23 -17.96
CA VAL A 116 16.47 -5.50 -18.68
C VAL A 116 16.22 -5.36 -20.20
N HIS A 117 15.40 -4.41 -20.61
CA HIS A 117 15.04 -4.13 -21.99
C HIS A 117 15.85 -3.00 -22.65
N LYS A 118 16.93 -2.53 -21.99
CA LYS A 118 17.83 -1.43 -22.46
C LYS A 118 17.07 -0.14 -22.79
N PRO A 119 16.34 0.46 -21.82
CA PRO A 119 15.63 1.70 -22.05
C PRO A 119 16.60 2.85 -22.32
N THR A 120 16.13 3.89 -23.02
CA THR A 120 16.88 5.14 -23.21
C THR A 120 16.66 6.13 -22.09
N LEU A 121 15.58 5.92 -21.31
CA LEU A 121 15.22 6.76 -20.17
C LEU A 121 14.84 5.87 -18.98
N LEU A 122 15.40 6.17 -17.82
CA LEU A 122 14.98 5.61 -16.53
C LEU A 122 14.23 6.65 -15.72
N ILE A 123 13.10 6.29 -15.16
CA ILE A 123 12.32 7.09 -14.20
C ILE A 123 12.33 6.35 -12.87
N LEU A 124 12.94 6.95 -11.85
CA LEU A 124 13.19 6.33 -10.55
C LEU A 124 12.52 7.16 -9.45
N ASP A 125 11.55 6.58 -8.74
CA ASP A 125 10.81 7.27 -7.69
C ASP A 125 11.35 6.90 -6.30
N GLU A 126 12.09 7.83 -5.69
CA GLU A 126 12.76 7.71 -4.39
C GLU A 126 13.52 6.36 -4.21
N PRO A 127 14.41 5.99 -5.14
CA PRO A 127 14.99 4.65 -5.21
C PRO A 127 15.89 4.28 -4.02
N THR A 128 16.37 5.26 -3.28
CA THR A 128 17.29 5.08 -2.16
C THR A 128 16.63 5.29 -0.79
N SER A 129 15.30 5.48 -0.78
CA SER A 129 14.56 5.68 0.47
C SER A 129 14.65 4.45 1.38
N GLY A 130 15.06 4.66 2.64
CA GLY A 130 15.23 3.60 3.63
C GLY A 130 16.46 2.70 3.45
N VAL A 131 17.29 2.94 2.43
CA VAL A 131 18.54 2.19 2.19
C VAL A 131 19.65 2.73 3.09
N ASP A 132 20.46 1.82 3.63
CA ASP A 132 21.63 2.19 4.44
C ASP A 132 22.64 3.02 3.62
N PRO A 133 23.49 3.85 4.27
CA PRO A 133 24.38 4.77 3.57
C PRO A 133 25.36 4.10 2.60
N ILE A 134 25.85 2.92 2.93
CA ILE A 134 26.82 2.20 2.09
C ILE A 134 26.16 1.66 0.83
N ALA A 135 25.04 0.96 0.98
CA ALA A 135 24.27 0.45 -0.16
C ALA A 135 23.70 1.58 -1.02
N ARG A 136 23.33 2.72 -0.42
CA ARG A 136 22.90 3.94 -1.13
C ARG A 136 24.01 4.48 -2.01
N ASP A 137 25.24 4.59 -1.51
CA ASP A 137 26.35 5.09 -2.31
C ASP A 137 26.70 4.15 -3.46
N GLN A 138 26.70 2.84 -3.22
CA GLN A 138 26.84 1.83 -4.29
C GLN A 138 25.76 1.95 -5.35
N PHE A 139 24.51 2.19 -4.96
CA PHE A 139 23.40 2.39 -5.88
C PHE A 139 23.59 3.66 -6.74
N TRP A 140 24.09 4.73 -6.13
CA TRP A 140 24.42 5.97 -6.84
C TRP A 140 25.55 5.76 -7.86
N GLN A 141 26.59 4.97 -7.54
CA GLN A 141 27.65 4.63 -8.50
C GLN A 141 27.05 3.90 -9.73
N LEU A 142 26.18 2.91 -9.51
CA LEU A 142 25.50 2.22 -10.60
C LEU A 142 24.71 3.19 -11.49
N MET A 143 23.95 4.14 -10.92
CA MET A 143 23.23 5.14 -11.68
C MET A 143 24.15 6.06 -12.49
N LEU A 144 25.26 6.50 -11.91
CA LEU A 144 26.27 7.32 -12.60
C LEU A 144 26.91 6.55 -13.77
N ASP A 145 27.21 5.27 -13.58
CA ASP A 145 27.74 4.41 -14.66
C ASP A 145 26.73 4.27 -15.79
N LEU A 146 25.44 4.03 -15.48
CA LEU A 146 24.37 3.97 -16.48
C LEU A 146 24.25 5.30 -17.24
N ALA A 147 24.34 6.43 -16.55
CA ALA A 147 24.22 7.75 -17.20
C ALA A 147 25.45 8.11 -18.03
N ARG A 148 26.65 7.84 -17.54
CA ARG A 148 27.91 8.27 -18.16
C ARG A 148 28.41 7.32 -19.23
N GLN A 149 28.36 5.99 -18.98
CA GLN A 149 28.88 4.97 -19.88
C GLN A 149 27.83 4.54 -20.91
N ASP A 150 26.60 4.21 -20.47
CA ASP A 150 25.54 3.74 -21.37
C ASP A 150 24.69 4.85 -21.97
N LYS A 151 24.93 6.12 -21.57
CA LYS A 151 24.17 7.28 -22.04
C LYS A 151 22.66 7.18 -21.79
N VAL A 152 22.26 6.50 -20.73
CA VAL A 152 20.88 6.43 -20.29
C VAL A 152 20.52 7.75 -19.59
N THR A 153 19.44 8.37 -19.99
CA THR A 153 18.91 9.53 -19.28
C THR A 153 18.20 9.05 -18.01
N ILE A 154 18.55 9.60 -16.86
CA ILE A 154 17.93 9.20 -15.57
C ILE A 154 17.15 10.38 -15.02
N PHE A 155 15.84 10.17 -14.81
CA PHE A 155 14.96 11.09 -14.12
C PHE A 155 14.61 10.51 -12.74
N ILE A 156 15.13 11.14 -11.68
CA ILE A 156 15.02 10.63 -10.30
C ILE A 156 14.23 11.60 -9.44
N SER A 157 13.33 11.09 -8.61
CA SER A 157 12.76 11.84 -7.50
C SER A 157 13.52 11.56 -6.21
N THR A 158 13.75 12.59 -5.43
CA THR A 158 14.34 12.48 -4.10
C THR A 158 13.86 13.62 -3.21
N HIS A 159 13.94 13.42 -1.90
CA HIS A 159 13.79 14.48 -0.90
C HIS A 159 15.12 14.80 -0.20
N PHE A 160 16.21 14.13 -0.60
CA PHE A 160 17.55 14.35 -0.05
C PHE A 160 18.33 15.38 -0.87
N MET A 161 18.81 16.46 -0.24
CA MET A 161 19.57 17.51 -0.89
C MET A 161 20.90 17.02 -1.44
N ASN A 162 21.63 16.21 -0.67
CA ASN A 162 22.91 15.62 -1.06
C ASN A 162 22.83 14.70 -2.29
N GLU A 163 21.66 14.14 -2.56
CA GLU A 163 21.41 13.36 -3.77
C GLU A 163 21.15 14.27 -4.97
N ALA A 164 20.40 15.35 -4.77
CA ALA A 164 20.14 16.33 -5.81
C ALA A 164 21.41 17.02 -6.30
N GLU A 165 22.38 17.28 -5.43
CA GLU A 165 23.67 17.85 -5.76
C GLU A 165 24.53 16.97 -6.70
N ARG A 166 24.26 15.65 -6.74
CA ARG A 166 24.93 14.69 -7.66
C ARG A 166 24.32 14.72 -9.08
N CYS A 167 23.20 15.38 -9.28
CA CYS A 167 22.50 15.42 -10.55
C CYS A 167 23.03 16.54 -11.45
N ASP A 168 23.01 16.35 -12.78
CA ASP A 168 23.37 17.41 -13.74
C ASP A 168 22.35 18.56 -13.74
N ARG A 169 21.11 18.29 -13.39
CA ARG A 169 20.01 19.25 -13.36
C ARG A 169 19.00 18.90 -12.28
N VAL A 170 18.49 19.90 -11.58
CA VAL A 170 17.49 19.74 -10.51
C VAL A 170 16.29 20.61 -10.83
N SER A 171 15.09 20.06 -10.54
CA SER A 171 13.85 20.83 -10.52
C SER A 171 13.31 20.81 -9.08
N LEU A 172 13.16 21.98 -8.49
CA LEU A 172 12.59 22.13 -7.14
C LEU A 172 11.07 22.17 -7.24
N MET A 173 10.39 21.30 -6.49
CA MET A 173 8.95 21.12 -6.59
C MET A 173 8.26 21.35 -5.25
N HIS A 174 7.15 22.12 -5.28
CA HIS A 174 6.31 22.38 -4.12
C HIS A 174 4.84 22.47 -4.55
N SER A 175 3.93 21.87 -3.76
CA SER A 175 2.46 21.95 -3.99
C SER A 175 2.04 21.70 -5.44
N GLY A 176 2.64 20.71 -6.10
CA GLY A 176 2.32 20.35 -7.49
C GLY A 176 2.95 21.27 -8.57
N ARG A 177 3.75 22.25 -8.18
CA ARG A 177 4.39 23.20 -9.10
C ARG A 177 5.90 23.06 -9.07
N VAL A 178 6.55 23.26 -10.23
CA VAL A 178 7.99 23.42 -10.32
C VAL A 178 8.32 24.88 -10.04
N LEU A 179 9.08 25.15 -8.98
CA LEU A 179 9.46 26.49 -8.56
C LEU A 179 10.62 27.03 -9.41
N VAL A 180 11.67 26.21 -9.56
CA VAL A 180 12.87 26.56 -10.33
C VAL A 180 13.52 25.28 -10.87
N SER A 181 14.23 25.38 -11.98
CA SER A 181 14.94 24.26 -12.59
C SER A 181 16.26 24.72 -13.21
N GLY A 182 17.36 24.04 -12.90
CA GLY A 182 18.70 24.34 -13.41
C GLY A 182 19.75 23.41 -12.88
N PRO A 183 21.02 23.55 -13.31
CA PRO A 183 22.15 22.91 -12.66
C PRO A 183 22.26 23.34 -11.19
N PRO A 184 22.57 22.42 -10.25
CA PRO A 184 22.64 22.75 -8.82
C PRO A 184 23.56 23.95 -8.52
N GLU A 185 24.74 23.98 -9.13
CA GLU A 185 25.73 25.06 -8.94
C GLU A 185 25.22 26.42 -9.41
N GLU A 186 24.50 26.47 -10.55
CA GLU A 186 23.89 27.68 -11.05
C GLU A 186 22.77 28.17 -10.14
N LEU A 187 21.91 27.29 -9.67
CA LEU A 187 20.84 27.63 -8.75
C LEU A 187 21.36 28.23 -7.44
N VAL A 188 22.44 27.69 -6.90
CA VAL A 188 23.10 28.22 -5.70
C VAL A 188 23.69 29.62 -5.97
N ARG A 189 24.43 29.79 -7.08
CA ARG A 189 25.05 31.05 -7.46
C ARG A 189 24.00 32.14 -7.72
N ASP A 190 22.98 31.83 -8.49
CA ASP A 190 21.96 32.81 -8.93
C ASP A 190 21.08 33.27 -7.76
N SER A 191 20.86 32.39 -6.79
CA SER A 191 20.14 32.72 -5.56
C SER A 191 21.00 33.41 -4.50
N SER A 192 22.30 33.56 -4.72
CA SER A 192 23.29 34.06 -3.74
C SER A 192 23.24 33.27 -2.43
N ALA A 193 22.96 31.97 -2.51
CA ALA A 193 22.85 31.05 -1.39
C ALA A 193 24.17 30.27 -1.18
N HIS A 194 24.35 29.69 0.00
CA HIS A 194 25.54 28.87 0.29
C HIS A 194 25.30 27.39 0.01
N SER A 195 24.05 26.95 -0.13
CA SER A 195 23.66 25.56 -0.36
C SER A 195 22.37 25.44 -1.18
N LEU A 196 22.16 24.26 -1.77
CA LEU A 196 20.90 23.95 -2.47
C LEU A 196 19.71 23.96 -1.51
N GLU A 197 19.92 23.66 -0.23
CA GLU A 197 18.88 23.72 0.81
C GLU A 197 18.42 25.16 1.04
N GLU A 198 19.32 26.13 1.10
CA GLU A 198 18.97 27.55 1.21
C GLU A 198 18.18 28.05 -0.02
N VAL A 199 18.58 27.62 -1.22
CA VAL A 199 17.82 27.89 -2.47
C VAL A 199 16.39 27.37 -2.34
N PHE A 200 16.24 26.15 -1.87
CA PHE A 200 14.91 25.54 -1.70
C PHE A 200 14.06 26.29 -0.68
N ILE A 201 14.62 26.61 0.49
CA ILE A 201 13.92 27.38 1.54
C ILE A 201 13.48 28.75 1.01
N LYS A 202 14.36 29.47 0.30
CA LYS A 202 14.07 30.77 -0.26
C LYS A 202 12.87 30.71 -1.23
N HIS A 203 12.91 29.80 -2.19
CA HIS A 203 11.81 29.64 -3.15
C HIS A 203 10.51 29.14 -2.50
N LEU A 204 10.60 28.35 -1.43
CA LEU A 204 9.43 27.96 -0.63
C LEU A 204 8.79 29.18 0.05
N GLN A 205 9.59 30.07 0.63
CA GLN A 205 9.09 31.28 1.29
C GLN A 205 8.44 32.21 0.28
N GLU A 206 9.06 32.41 -0.89
CA GLU A 206 8.51 33.20 -1.98
C GLU A 206 7.18 32.65 -2.51
N ALA A 207 7.10 31.32 -2.72
CA ALA A 207 5.88 30.65 -3.14
C ALA A 207 4.76 30.74 -2.09
N SER A 208 5.09 30.60 -0.80
CA SER A 208 4.14 30.73 0.30
C SER A 208 3.63 32.16 0.50
N ALA A 209 4.47 33.16 0.19
CA ALA A 209 4.07 34.55 0.22
C ALA A 209 3.16 34.95 -0.96
N SER A 210 3.29 34.26 -2.10
CA SER A 210 2.47 34.46 -3.30
C SER A 210 1.10 33.79 -3.21
N ASP A 211 0.98 32.71 -2.50
CA ASP A 211 -0.28 32.02 -2.23
C ASP A 211 -0.99 32.68 -1.02
N ASN A 212 -1.55 33.86 -1.22
CA ASN A 212 -2.49 34.50 -0.29
C ASN A 212 -3.82 33.75 -0.23
N LEU A 213 -3.79 32.48 0.11
CA LEU A 213 -4.93 31.72 0.62
C LEU A 213 -4.82 31.68 2.15
N PRO A 214 -5.93 31.86 2.91
CA PRO A 214 -5.88 31.92 4.36
C PRO A 214 -5.19 30.66 4.89
N ALA A 215 -4.10 30.89 5.61
CA ALA A 215 -3.28 29.88 6.21
C ALA A 215 -4.13 28.93 7.06
N ALA A 216 -4.30 27.70 6.58
CA ALA A 216 -4.58 26.60 7.48
C ALA A 216 -3.29 26.40 8.30
N SER A 217 -3.34 26.92 9.51
CA SER A 217 -2.46 26.70 10.67
C SER A 217 -1.03 26.27 10.36
N SER A 218 -0.13 27.24 10.46
CA SER A 218 1.28 27.04 10.71
C SER A 218 1.51 25.92 11.74
N LEU A 219 2.25 24.89 11.35
CA LEU A 219 3.05 24.16 12.29
C LEU A 219 4.23 25.09 12.66
N ALA A 220 3.96 26.08 13.47
CA ALA A 220 4.98 26.78 14.20
C ALA A 220 5.68 25.74 15.09
N VAL A 221 6.95 25.50 14.81
CA VAL A 221 7.85 24.93 15.80
C VAL A 221 7.87 25.94 16.93
N SER A 222 7.04 25.71 17.95
CA SER A 222 7.12 26.46 19.19
C SER A 222 8.47 26.17 19.84
N PRO A 223 9.22 27.16 20.28
CA PRO A 223 10.38 26.96 21.15
C PRO A 223 9.90 26.20 22.38
N MET A 224 10.67 25.20 22.80
CA MET A 224 10.40 24.40 24.01
C MET A 224 10.03 25.34 25.16
N PRO A 225 8.85 25.22 25.75
CA PRO A 225 8.56 25.93 27.00
C PRO A 225 9.28 25.24 28.13
N ASP A 226 9.85 26.10 28.97
CA ASP A 226 10.44 25.82 30.28
C ASP A 226 9.59 24.82 31.07
N ALA A 227 10.26 23.86 31.71
CA ALA A 227 9.64 22.85 32.54
C ALA A 227 8.97 23.50 33.78
N GLY A 228 7.68 23.68 33.74
CA GLY A 228 7.01 24.13 34.93
C GLY A 228 5.57 24.66 34.81
N ARG A 229 4.70 24.06 34.01
CA ARG A 229 3.24 24.15 34.25
C ARG A 229 2.54 23.01 33.54
N VAL A 230 2.15 21.99 34.28
CA VAL A 230 1.23 20.94 33.85
C VAL A 230 -0.15 21.55 33.66
N SER A 231 -0.45 22.02 32.46
CA SER A 231 -1.81 22.35 32.07
C SER A 231 -2.54 21.06 31.74
N ALA A 232 -3.68 20.84 32.38
CA ALA A 232 -4.54 19.67 32.14
C ALA A 232 -4.85 19.53 30.65
N PRO A 233 -4.84 18.29 30.11
CA PRO A 233 -5.13 18.05 28.69
C PRO A 233 -6.56 18.54 28.38
N PRO A 234 -6.78 19.17 27.21
CA PRO A 234 -8.11 19.56 26.80
C PRO A 234 -8.99 18.30 26.72
N VAL A 235 -10.14 18.35 27.37
CA VAL A 235 -11.15 17.29 27.32
C VAL A 235 -11.48 17.01 25.86
N GLN A 236 -10.93 15.92 25.33
CA GLN A 236 -11.26 15.46 23.99
C GLN A 236 -12.74 15.06 23.99
N ARG A 237 -13.56 15.79 23.27
CA ARG A 237 -14.94 15.38 23.02
C ARG A 237 -14.91 14.03 22.32
N VAL A 238 -15.32 12.98 23.03
CA VAL A 238 -15.27 11.57 22.61
C VAL A 238 -16.10 11.32 21.35
N PHE A 239 -17.05 12.21 21.03
CA PHE A 239 -17.88 12.12 19.83
C PHE A 239 -17.84 13.43 19.04
N ALA A 240 -17.25 13.39 17.85
CA ALA A 240 -17.27 14.49 16.90
C ALA A 240 -18.04 14.02 15.64
N PHE A 241 -19.29 14.39 15.52
CA PHE A 241 -20.16 14.06 14.36
C PHE A 241 -19.49 14.36 13.01
N GLY A 242 -18.72 15.44 12.90
CA GLY A 242 -17.99 15.79 11.69
C GLY A 242 -16.95 14.76 11.28
N ARG A 243 -16.23 14.14 12.25
CA ARG A 243 -15.25 13.07 11.95
C ARG A 243 -15.97 11.81 11.48
N THR A 244 -17.03 11.41 12.19
CA THR A 244 -17.82 10.23 11.81
C THR A 244 -18.39 10.38 10.41
N PHE A 245 -18.91 11.54 10.05
CA PHE A 245 -19.43 11.81 8.72
C PHE A 245 -18.32 11.77 7.63
N SER A 246 -17.14 12.28 7.94
CA SER A 246 -15.99 12.22 7.03
C SER A 246 -15.53 10.79 6.77
N TYR A 247 -15.49 9.94 7.81
CA TYR A 247 -15.18 8.51 7.64
C TYR A 247 -16.27 7.79 6.85
N MET A 248 -17.53 8.03 7.16
CA MET A 248 -18.66 7.43 6.42
C MET A 248 -18.64 7.81 4.93
N ARG A 249 -18.34 9.08 4.62
CA ARG A 249 -18.19 9.54 3.24
C ARG A 249 -17.00 8.89 2.53
N LYS A 250 -15.88 8.72 3.23
CA LYS A 250 -14.70 8.02 2.70
C LYS A 250 -15.05 6.57 2.34
N GLU A 251 -15.63 5.82 3.28
CA GLU A 251 -16.02 4.42 3.07
C GLU A 251 -17.05 4.28 1.92
N ALA A 252 -18.03 5.18 1.86
CA ALA A 252 -19.01 5.19 0.77
C ALA A 252 -18.37 5.43 -0.61
N LEU A 253 -17.33 6.27 -0.68
CA LEU A 253 -16.58 6.50 -1.92
C LEU A 253 -15.69 5.31 -2.28
N GLU A 254 -15.09 4.62 -1.31
CA GLU A 254 -14.32 3.41 -1.53
C GLU A 254 -15.21 2.27 -2.04
N LEU A 255 -16.37 2.03 -1.41
CA LEU A 255 -17.37 1.06 -1.88
C LEU A 255 -17.84 1.35 -3.31
N ARG A 256 -18.01 2.63 -3.66
CA ARG A 256 -18.42 3.03 -5.03
C ARG A 256 -17.31 2.76 -6.06
N ARG A 257 -16.04 2.82 -5.65
CA ARG A 257 -14.89 2.60 -6.54
C ARG A 257 -14.57 1.12 -6.75
N ASP A 258 -14.93 0.27 -5.80
CA ASP A 258 -14.73 -1.18 -5.87
C ASP A 258 -16.08 -1.90 -5.90
N PRO A 259 -16.63 -2.21 -7.11
CA PRO A 259 -17.89 -2.89 -7.25
C PRO A 259 -17.88 -4.33 -6.72
N VAL A 260 -16.71 -4.97 -6.66
CA VAL A 260 -16.55 -6.32 -6.10
C VAL A 260 -16.73 -6.28 -4.58
N LEU A 261 -16.02 -5.35 -3.92
CA LEU A 261 -16.15 -5.14 -2.48
C LEU A 261 -17.58 -4.72 -2.10
N ALA A 262 -18.21 -3.83 -2.87
CA ALA A 262 -19.59 -3.43 -2.66
C ALA A 262 -20.58 -4.60 -2.81
N GLY A 263 -20.40 -5.43 -3.84
CA GLY A 263 -21.17 -6.64 -4.07
C GLY A 263 -21.04 -7.64 -2.94
N MET A 264 -19.81 -7.96 -2.53
CA MET A 264 -19.55 -8.89 -1.43
C MET A 264 -20.08 -8.38 -0.09
N SER A 265 -19.97 -7.09 0.20
CA SER A 265 -20.49 -6.49 1.43
C SER A 265 -22.03 -6.59 1.50
N LEU A 266 -22.72 -6.34 0.41
CA LEU A 266 -24.20 -6.39 0.37
C LEU A 266 -24.73 -7.83 0.31
N PHE A 267 -24.22 -8.63 -0.63
CA PHE A 267 -24.65 -10.02 -0.82
C PHE A 267 -24.17 -10.94 0.29
N GLY A 268 -22.96 -10.76 0.78
CA GLY A 268 -22.41 -11.58 1.87
C GLY A 268 -23.22 -11.41 3.15
N THR A 269 -23.57 -10.18 3.49
CA THR A 269 -24.41 -9.88 4.66
C THR A 269 -25.82 -10.42 4.50
N ALA A 270 -26.45 -10.26 3.32
CA ALA A 270 -27.78 -10.78 3.02
C ALA A 270 -27.79 -12.33 3.05
N LEU A 271 -26.79 -12.97 2.48
CA LEU A 271 -26.61 -14.42 2.52
C LEU A 271 -26.45 -14.93 3.95
N LEU A 272 -25.62 -14.24 4.75
CA LEU A 272 -25.42 -14.61 6.16
C LEU A 272 -26.73 -14.49 6.96
N MET A 273 -27.48 -13.41 6.78
CA MET A 273 -28.80 -13.24 7.41
C MET A 273 -29.78 -14.34 6.98
N PHE A 274 -29.76 -14.72 5.70
CA PHE A 274 -30.61 -15.79 5.19
C PHE A 274 -30.25 -17.14 5.79
N VAL A 275 -28.96 -17.49 5.82
CA VAL A 275 -28.46 -18.75 6.40
C VAL A 275 -28.73 -18.82 7.90
N MET A 276 -28.50 -17.72 8.63
CA MET A 276 -28.75 -17.66 10.08
C MET A 276 -30.25 -17.67 10.40
N GLY A 277 -31.07 -17.02 9.55
CA GLY A 277 -32.51 -16.93 9.77
C GLY A 277 -33.29 -18.20 9.39
N TYR A 278 -32.84 -18.92 8.35
CA TYR A 278 -33.53 -20.11 7.85
C TYR A 278 -32.78 -21.41 8.09
N GLY A 279 -31.45 -21.38 8.20
CA GLY A 279 -30.63 -22.57 8.31
C GLY A 279 -30.33 -23.00 9.74
N ILE A 280 -30.49 -22.12 10.73
CA ILE A 280 -30.25 -22.43 12.14
C ILE A 280 -31.55 -22.26 12.90
N SER A 281 -32.28 -23.35 13.05
CA SER A 281 -33.40 -23.41 14.01
C SER A 281 -32.79 -23.73 15.38
N LEU A 282 -32.97 -22.81 16.34
CA LEU A 282 -32.62 -23.05 17.75
C LEU A 282 -33.77 -23.77 18.50
N ASP A 283 -34.87 -24.10 17.82
CA ASP A 283 -35.94 -24.87 18.39
C ASP A 283 -35.48 -26.32 18.51
N VAL A 284 -35.22 -26.72 19.71
CA VAL A 284 -34.97 -28.15 20.05
C VAL A 284 -36.33 -28.83 20.14
N GLU A 285 -36.73 -29.54 19.10
CA GLU A 285 -37.94 -30.33 19.06
C GLU A 285 -37.65 -31.78 19.47
N ASN A 286 -38.71 -32.46 20.00
CA ASN A 286 -38.63 -33.89 20.38
C ASN A 286 -37.67 -34.24 21.52
N LEU A 287 -37.56 -33.38 22.54
CA LEU A 287 -36.85 -33.73 23.77
C LEU A 287 -37.56 -34.88 24.46
N SER A 288 -36.92 -36.06 24.48
CA SER A 288 -37.49 -37.21 25.18
C SER A 288 -37.32 -37.05 26.69
N PHE A 289 -38.41 -37.28 27.43
CA PHE A 289 -38.40 -37.28 28.89
C PHE A 289 -39.10 -38.54 29.43
N ALA A 290 -38.66 -39.02 30.57
CA ALA A 290 -39.33 -40.08 31.33
C ALA A 290 -39.53 -39.58 32.76
N VAL A 291 -40.57 -40.09 33.41
CA VAL A 291 -40.97 -39.62 34.73
C VAL A 291 -40.89 -40.78 35.71
N LEU A 292 -40.23 -40.51 36.84
CA LEU A 292 -40.29 -41.35 38.03
C LEU A 292 -41.15 -40.59 39.05
N ASP A 293 -42.40 -41.03 39.21
CA ASP A 293 -43.36 -40.34 40.08
C ASP A 293 -43.62 -41.23 41.35
N HIS A 294 -43.01 -40.83 42.45
CA HIS A 294 -43.20 -41.47 43.74
C HIS A 294 -44.43 -41.04 44.51
N ASP A 295 -44.91 -39.79 44.22
CA ASP A 295 -46.01 -39.17 44.95
C ASP A 295 -47.38 -39.59 44.47
N GLN A 296 -47.51 -39.94 43.18
CA GLN A 296 -48.72 -40.30 42.47
C GLN A 296 -49.94 -39.38 42.75
N THR A 297 -49.64 -38.12 42.98
CA THR A 297 -50.69 -37.12 43.31
C THR A 297 -51.30 -36.56 42.05
N THR A 298 -52.49 -35.93 42.16
CA THR A 298 -53.12 -35.21 41.04
C THR A 298 -52.26 -34.03 40.54
N LEU A 299 -51.41 -33.47 41.38
CA LEU A 299 -50.46 -32.37 41.01
C LEU A 299 -49.31 -32.89 40.18
N SER A 300 -48.68 -34.02 40.55
CA SER A 300 -47.58 -34.64 39.78
C SER A 300 -48.09 -35.09 38.40
N GLN A 301 -49.26 -35.72 38.33
CA GLN A 301 -49.85 -36.16 37.09
C GLN A 301 -50.20 -34.95 36.13
N ASN A 302 -50.75 -33.88 36.68
CA ASN A 302 -51.03 -32.67 35.90
C ASN A 302 -49.76 -32.02 35.35
N TYR A 303 -48.64 -32.04 36.08
CA TYR A 303 -47.36 -31.56 35.61
C TYR A 303 -46.84 -32.37 34.42
N VAL A 304 -46.90 -33.70 34.50
CA VAL A 304 -46.53 -34.61 33.40
C VAL A 304 -47.43 -34.38 32.17
N LEU A 305 -48.72 -34.23 32.36
CA LEU A 305 -49.67 -33.93 31.27
C LEU A 305 -49.35 -32.59 30.59
N ASN A 306 -48.99 -31.55 31.33
CA ASN A 306 -48.60 -30.28 30.77
C ASN A 306 -47.29 -30.37 29.93
N LEU A 307 -46.30 -31.14 30.36
CA LEU A 307 -45.12 -31.41 29.56
C LEU A 307 -45.44 -32.20 28.29
N ASN A 308 -46.28 -33.23 28.42
CA ASN A 308 -46.70 -34.06 27.29
C ASN A 308 -47.56 -33.33 26.27
N GLY A 309 -48.27 -32.28 26.70
CA GLY A 309 -49.06 -31.40 25.83
C GLY A 309 -48.20 -30.37 25.06
N SER A 310 -46.91 -30.24 25.36
CA SER A 310 -45.99 -29.35 24.68
C SER A 310 -45.38 -30.02 23.44
N ARG A 311 -45.32 -29.29 22.31
CA ARG A 311 -44.73 -29.78 21.06
C ARG A 311 -43.22 -30.08 21.16
N TYR A 312 -42.57 -29.61 22.23
CA TYR A 312 -41.15 -29.76 22.43
C TYR A 312 -40.73 -31.05 23.12
N PHE A 313 -41.68 -31.72 23.82
CA PHE A 313 -41.38 -32.88 24.65
C PHE A 313 -42.10 -34.13 24.17
N VAL A 314 -41.38 -35.26 24.17
CA VAL A 314 -41.92 -36.59 23.85
C VAL A 314 -41.77 -37.49 25.06
N GLN A 315 -42.90 -37.95 25.63
CA GLN A 315 -42.92 -38.81 26.79
C GLN A 315 -42.44 -40.22 26.42
N GLN A 316 -41.44 -40.72 27.11
CA GLN A 316 -40.98 -42.12 27.07
C GLN A 316 -41.71 -42.95 28.15
N ALA A 317 -41.56 -44.27 28.10
CA ALA A 317 -42.10 -45.17 29.10
C ALA A 317 -41.73 -44.72 30.53
N PRO A 318 -42.68 -44.68 31.49
CA PRO A 318 -42.39 -44.22 32.84
C PRO A 318 -41.31 -45.08 33.49
N ILE A 319 -40.51 -44.47 34.35
CA ILE A 319 -39.46 -45.12 35.12
C ILE A 319 -40.14 -45.82 36.32
N LEU A 320 -39.87 -47.11 36.52
CA LEU A 320 -40.55 -47.88 37.51
C LEU A 320 -39.90 -47.80 38.89
N ASP A 321 -38.58 -47.75 38.94
CA ASP A 321 -37.80 -47.69 40.18
C ASP A 321 -36.45 -46.98 39.94
N GLU A 322 -35.71 -46.74 41.02
CA GLU A 322 -34.38 -46.08 40.95
C GLU A 322 -33.33 -46.90 40.19
N ALA A 323 -33.47 -48.23 40.17
CA ALA A 323 -32.60 -49.14 39.47
C ALA A 323 -32.82 -49.03 37.95
N ASP A 324 -34.04 -48.76 37.48
CA ASP A 324 -34.39 -48.50 36.09
C ASP A 324 -33.90 -47.11 35.66
N LEU A 325 -34.00 -46.11 36.55
CA LEU A 325 -33.43 -44.78 36.32
C LEU A 325 -31.91 -44.85 36.08
N ASP A 326 -31.19 -45.50 36.99
CA ASP A 326 -29.74 -45.68 36.87
C ASP A 326 -29.31 -46.40 35.59
N ARG A 327 -30.08 -47.39 35.17
CA ARG A 327 -29.83 -48.13 33.94
C ARG A 327 -29.99 -47.25 32.69
N ARG A 328 -31.09 -46.47 32.66
CA ARG A 328 -31.37 -45.56 31.53
C ARG A 328 -30.44 -44.36 31.47
N MET A 329 -29.86 -43.91 32.59
CA MET A 329 -28.86 -42.82 32.62
C MET A 329 -27.46 -43.28 32.17
N ARG A 330 -27.21 -44.63 32.17
CA ARG A 330 -25.90 -45.17 31.71
C ARG A 330 -25.93 -45.70 30.29
N SER A 331 -27.07 -45.82 29.65
CA SER A 331 -27.27 -46.24 28.27
C SER A 331 -27.32 -45.03 27.31
#